data_ae84b8a3584d32294e980cc68ce2cd96
#
_entry.id   ae84b8a3584d32294e980cc68ce2cd96
#
_cell.length_a   1.000
_cell.length_b   1.000
_cell.length_c   1.000
_cell.angle_alpha   90.00
_cell.angle_beta   90.00
_cell.angle_gamma   90.00
#
_symmetry.space_group_name_H-M   'P 1'
#
loop_
_entity.id
_entity.type
_entity.pdbx_description
1 polymer ?
#
loop_
_entity_poly.entity_id
_entity_poly.type
_entity_poly.pdbx_seq_one_letter_code
_entity_poly.pdbx_strand_id
1 'polypeptide(L)'
;MKKRILFWCHADFTYYFTAYYMSKKYESEFYAIVDTAKKPSDFYKNQNHIKFSQMWFLQEEITKNNKNLDLDYLEKIEQEYELNIWKLALNERYFHNFFNFHKFSKNEILTIEQNCCKLFEKIIKEYKPDLVITREPGLHHLKLFIQMCEKKNIQVIQLKIPIGKKLLIAKSDIAFDKIPPQNSTSNKNLTFDDFQQ
;
A
#
# COMPACT_ATOMS: atom_id res chain seq x y z
N MET A 1 9.14 1.41 22.89
CA MET A 1 8.84 0.41 21.82
C MET A 1 9.25 1.01 20.49
N LYS A 2 9.87 0.22 19.60
CA LYS A 2 10.15 0.65 18.23
C LYS A 2 8.82 0.79 17.48
N LYS A 3 8.66 1.88 16.71
CA LYS A 3 7.48 2.06 15.85
C LYS A 3 7.49 1.07 14.69
N ARG A 4 6.33 0.56 14.34
CA ARG A 4 6.10 -0.35 13.22
C ARG A 4 5.55 0.44 12.05
N ILE A 5 6.36 0.59 11.00
CA ILE A 5 6.04 1.42 9.85
C ILE A 5 5.87 0.51 8.63
N LEU A 6 4.71 0.55 8.02
CA LEU A 6 4.39 -0.23 6.83
C LEU A 6 4.38 0.68 5.60
N PHE A 7 5.06 0.25 4.56
CA PHE A 7 5.13 0.92 3.27
C PHE A 7 4.34 0.15 2.23
N TRP A 8 3.52 0.88 1.46
CA TRP A 8 2.95 0.32 0.24
C TRP A 8 3.87 0.61 -0.92
N CYS A 9 4.63 -0.38 -1.33
CA CYS A 9 5.66 -0.26 -2.35
C CYS A 9 5.11 -0.59 -3.74
N HIS A 10 5.40 0.27 -4.70
CA HIS A 10 4.96 0.15 -6.08
C HIS A 10 6.15 0.11 -7.06
N ALA A 11 5.89 -0.04 -8.37
CA ALA A 11 6.91 -0.14 -9.42
C ALA A 11 7.75 1.13 -9.62
N ASP A 12 7.27 2.28 -9.15
CA ASP A 12 7.99 3.55 -9.23
C ASP A 12 9.09 3.73 -8.17
N PHE A 13 9.23 2.77 -7.25
CA PHE A 13 10.22 2.76 -6.16
C PHE A 13 10.19 3.95 -5.19
N THR A 14 9.30 4.92 -5.33
CA THR A 14 9.23 6.11 -4.46
C THR A 14 9.14 5.72 -2.98
N TYR A 15 8.26 4.77 -2.65
CA TYR A 15 8.05 4.33 -1.27
C TYR A 15 9.18 3.44 -0.75
N TYR A 16 9.84 2.72 -1.64
CA TYR A 16 11.06 1.98 -1.32
C TYR A 16 12.18 2.93 -0.91
N PHE A 17 12.47 3.96 -1.70
CA PHE A 17 13.49 4.95 -1.34
C PHE A 17 13.10 5.75 -0.09
N THR A 18 11.82 6.05 0.09
CA THR A 18 11.34 6.67 1.33
C THR A 18 11.66 5.77 2.53
N ALA A 19 11.37 4.46 2.44
CA ALA A 19 11.72 3.49 3.48
C ALA A 19 13.23 3.42 3.70
N TYR A 20 14.03 3.44 2.63
CA TYR A 20 15.49 3.42 2.72
C TYR A 20 16.03 4.61 3.52
N TYR A 21 15.65 5.84 3.17
CA TYR A 21 16.11 7.01 3.90
C TYR A 21 15.57 7.07 5.33
N MET A 22 14.35 6.62 5.56
CA MET A 22 13.82 6.52 6.91
C MET A 22 14.58 5.48 7.75
N SER A 23 14.99 4.35 7.17
CA SER A 23 15.75 3.32 7.88
C SER A 23 17.15 3.79 8.30
N LYS A 24 17.72 4.78 7.63
CA LYS A 24 18.99 5.40 8.00
C LYS A 24 18.85 6.40 9.16
N LYS A 25 17.65 6.95 9.35
CA LYS A 25 17.41 8.03 10.28
C LYS A 25 16.66 7.61 11.55
N TYR A 26 15.83 6.58 11.46
CA TYR A 26 14.93 6.18 12.54
C TYR A 26 15.08 4.70 12.88
N GLU A 27 15.21 4.42 14.18
CA GLU A 27 15.15 3.07 14.69
C GLU A 27 13.69 2.59 14.78
N SER A 28 13.21 1.95 13.72
CA SER A 28 11.84 1.43 13.62
C SER A 28 11.85 0.03 13.01
N GLU A 29 10.76 -0.68 13.15
CA GLU A 29 10.51 -1.91 12.39
C GLU A 29 9.81 -1.56 11.09
N PHE A 30 10.40 -1.98 9.98
CA PHE A 30 9.90 -1.67 8.65
C PHE A 30 9.24 -2.89 8.04
N TYR A 31 8.07 -2.67 7.45
CA TYR A 31 7.26 -3.67 6.77
C TYR A 31 6.92 -3.17 5.37
N ALA A 32 6.65 -4.06 4.41
CA ALA A 32 6.24 -3.65 3.09
C ALA A 32 5.13 -4.55 2.50
N ILE A 33 4.13 -3.94 1.89
CA ILE A 33 3.28 -4.58 0.89
C ILE A 33 3.84 -4.18 -0.48
N VAL A 34 4.21 -5.17 -1.27
CA VAL A 34 4.77 -4.98 -2.62
C VAL A 34 3.68 -5.24 -3.64
N ASP A 35 3.20 -4.17 -4.25
CA ASP A 35 2.13 -4.18 -5.25
C ASP A 35 2.70 -3.84 -6.62
N THR A 36 3.34 -4.82 -7.26
CA THR A 36 3.99 -4.64 -8.56
C THR A 36 3.88 -5.88 -9.44
N ALA A 37 4.11 -5.70 -10.75
CA ALA A 37 4.31 -6.79 -11.68
C ALA A 37 5.60 -7.58 -11.37
N LYS A 38 5.78 -8.73 -12.05
CA LYS A 38 6.85 -9.71 -11.76
C LYS A 38 8.27 -9.12 -11.70
N LYS A 39 8.69 -8.35 -12.72
CA LYS A 39 10.09 -7.83 -12.77
C LYS A 39 10.45 -6.90 -11.60
N PRO A 40 9.64 -5.85 -11.29
CA PRO A 40 9.91 -5.06 -10.09
C PRO A 40 9.81 -5.89 -8.79
N SER A 41 8.93 -6.90 -8.72
CA SER A 41 8.83 -7.81 -7.58
C SER A 41 10.15 -8.55 -7.31
N ASP A 42 10.85 -8.99 -8.37
CA ASP A 42 12.15 -9.67 -8.25
C ASP A 42 13.22 -8.76 -7.64
N PHE A 43 13.19 -7.44 -7.92
CA PHE A 43 14.05 -6.49 -7.24
C PHE A 43 13.79 -6.48 -5.73
N TYR A 44 12.53 -6.37 -5.30
CA TYR A 44 12.19 -6.36 -3.88
C TYR A 44 12.60 -7.64 -3.16
N LYS A 45 12.51 -8.80 -3.83
CA LYS A 45 12.93 -10.09 -3.26
C LYS A 45 14.43 -10.19 -3.05
N ASN A 46 15.22 -9.58 -3.93
CA ASN A 46 16.68 -9.70 -3.96
C ASN A 46 17.42 -8.51 -3.33
N GLN A 47 16.73 -7.43 -2.97
CA GLN A 47 17.33 -6.26 -2.35
C GLN A 47 17.86 -6.56 -0.94
N ASN A 48 18.99 -5.94 -0.57
CA ASN A 48 19.63 -6.06 0.73
C ASN A 48 19.87 -4.71 1.42
N HIS A 49 19.38 -3.61 0.84
CA HIS A 49 19.62 -2.25 1.32
C HIS A 49 18.74 -1.90 2.54
N ILE A 50 17.55 -2.49 2.62
CA ILE A 50 16.62 -2.28 3.72
C ILE A 50 16.29 -3.64 4.34
N LYS A 51 16.45 -3.76 5.65
CA LYS A 51 15.99 -4.91 6.40
C LYS A 51 14.51 -4.72 6.75
N PHE A 52 13.63 -5.19 5.87
CA PHE A 52 12.22 -5.31 6.23
C PHE A 52 12.01 -6.49 7.17
N SER A 53 11.24 -6.30 8.22
CA SER A 53 10.86 -7.38 9.15
C SER A 53 9.97 -8.41 8.47
N GLN A 54 9.10 -7.94 7.56
CA GLN A 54 8.28 -8.77 6.69
C GLN A 54 7.92 -8.01 5.41
N MET A 55 7.84 -8.74 4.30
CA MET A 55 7.30 -8.25 3.02
C MET A 55 6.21 -9.19 2.53
N TRP A 56 5.13 -8.62 2.03
CA TRP A 56 4.03 -9.34 1.37
C TRP A 56 3.96 -8.93 -0.08
N PHE A 57 4.00 -9.88 -0.97
CA PHE A 57 3.86 -9.67 -2.42
C PHE A 57 2.38 -9.81 -2.77
N LEU A 58 1.67 -8.70 -2.92
CA LEU A 58 0.22 -8.66 -3.02
C LEU A 58 -0.32 -9.64 -4.07
N GLN A 59 0.25 -9.63 -5.27
CA GLN A 59 -0.20 -10.48 -6.38
C GLN A 59 -0.05 -11.98 -6.05
N GLU A 60 1.01 -12.35 -5.34
CA GLU A 60 1.23 -13.73 -4.91
C GLU A 60 0.27 -14.12 -3.80
N GLU A 61 0.07 -13.23 -2.82
CA GLU A 61 -0.80 -13.49 -1.68
C GLU A 61 -2.27 -13.65 -2.09
N ILE A 62 -2.78 -12.79 -2.98
CA ILE A 62 -4.18 -12.87 -3.43
C ILE A 62 -4.44 -14.08 -4.34
N THR A 63 -3.40 -14.64 -4.97
CA THR A 63 -3.53 -15.83 -5.84
C THR A 63 -3.29 -17.15 -5.10
N LYS A 64 -2.57 -17.12 -3.97
CA LYS A 64 -2.24 -18.33 -3.19
C LYS A 64 -3.44 -18.96 -2.48
N ASN A 65 -4.42 -18.17 -2.11
CA ASN A 65 -5.45 -18.60 -1.18
C ASN A 65 -6.78 -18.96 -1.86
N ASN A 66 -7.24 -20.12 -1.48
CA ASN A 66 -8.58 -20.70 -1.60
C ASN A 66 -9.49 -20.14 -2.71
N LYS A 67 -9.78 -21.01 -3.66
CA LYS A 67 -10.83 -20.81 -4.66
C LYS A 67 -12.25 -20.83 -4.08
N ASN A 68 -12.41 -21.12 -2.80
CA ASN A 68 -13.71 -21.20 -2.15
C ASN A 68 -14.09 -19.82 -1.57
N LEU A 69 -15.11 -19.25 -2.18
CA LEU A 69 -15.73 -18.02 -1.74
C LEU A 69 -16.51 -18.28 -0.43
N ASP A 70 -16.24 -17.47 0.58
CA ASP A 70 -16.89 -17.45 1.89
C ASP A 70 -17.62 -16.12 2.06
N LEU A 71 -18.91 -16.13 1.79
CA LEU A 71 -19.76 -14.93 1.85
C LEU A 71 -19.98 -14.48 3.30
N ASP A 72 -20.06 -15.42 4.23
CA ASP A 72 -20.25 -15.10 5.67
C ASP A 72 -19.03 -14.36 6.21
N TYR A 73 -17.83 -14.76 5.77
CA TYR A 73 -16.60 -14.03 6.08
C TYR A 73 -16.62 -12.61 5.52
N LEU A 74 -17.02 -12.44 4.26
CA LEU A 74 -17.08 -11.11 3.62
C LEU A 74 -18.11 -10.21 4.33
N GLU A 75 -19.28 -10.72 4.65
CA GLU A 75 -20.31 -9.99 5.41
C GLU A 75 -19.79 -9.54 6.77
N LYS A 76 -19.10 -10.44 7.49
CA LYS A 76 -18.48 -10.11 8.77
C LYS A 76 -17.43 -8.99 8.63
N ILE A 77 -16.61 -9.03 7.59
CA ILE A 77 -15.59 -7.99 7.34
C ILE A 77 -16.26 -6.66 6.99
N GLU A 78 -17.30 -6.65 6.16
CA GLU A 78 -18.06 -5.44 5.85
C GLU A 78 -18.63 -4.79 7.12
N GLN A 79 -19.18 -5.59 8.03
CA GLN A 79 -19.70 -5.12 9.31
C GLN A 79 -18.58 -4.63 10.24
N GLU A 80 -17.48 -5.40 10.41
CA GLU A 80 -16.40 -5.08 11.35
C GLU A 80 -15.66 -3.79 10.95
N TYR A 81 -15.50 -3.56 9.66
CA TYR A 81 -14.71 -2.43 9.11
C TYR A 81 -15.59 -1.33 8.51
N GLU A 82 -16.94 -1.48 8.55
CA GLU A 82 -17.92 -0.56 7.95
C GLU A 82 -17.62 -0.29 6.46
N LEU A 83 -17.39 -1.37 5.72
CA LEU A 83 -17.02 -1.35 4.31
C LEU A 83 -18.22 -1.67 3.41
N ASN A 84 -18.09 -1.31 2.14
CA ASN A 84 -18.91 -1.86 1.07
C ASN A 84 -17.98 -2.40 -0.01
N ILE A 85 -17.61 -3.67 0.11
CA ILE A 85 -16.65 -4.35 -0.76
C ILE A 85 -17.12 -4.35 -2.20
N TRP A 86 -18.42 -4.61 -2.41
CA TRP A 86 -18.99 -4.62 -3.75
C TRP A 86 -18.94 -3.25 -4.42
N LYS A 87 -19.16 -2.18 -3.69
CA LYS A 87 -19.03 -0.81 -4.18
C LYS A 87 -17.57 -0.48 -4.58
N LEU A 88 -16.60 -0.99 -3.85
CA LEU A 88 -15.19 -0.87 -4.19
C LEU A 88 -14.87 -1.61 -5.48
N ALA A 89 -15.31 -2.87 -5.59
CA ALA A 89 -15.12 -3.72 -6.77
C ALA A 89 -15.79 -3.16 -8.02
N LEU A 90 -17.00 -2.58 -7.92
CA LEU A 90 -17.71 -1.99 -9.04
C LEU A 90 -16.96 -0.80 -9.68
N ASN A 91 -16.14 -0.11 -8.93
CA ASN A 91 -15.34 1.00 -9.42
C ASN A 91 -13.97 0.58 -9.98
N GLU A 92 -13.64 -0.73 -9.91
CA GLU A 92 -12.34 -1.23 -10.35
C GLU A 92 -12.33 -1.54 -11.85
N ARG A 93 -11.60 -0.73 -12.59
CA ARG A 93 -11.49 -0.85 -14.05
C ARG A 93 -10.92 -2.19 -14.52
N TYR A 94 -10.11 -2.88 -13.73
CA TYR A 94 -9.56 -4.20 -14.10
C TYR A 94 -10.65 -5.27 -14.13
N PHE A 95 -11.66 -5.19 -13.29
CA PHE A 95 -12.76 -6.15 -13.24
C PHE A 95 -13.77 -5.96 -14.39
N HIS A 96 -13.83 -4.76 -14.96
CA HIS A 96 -14.81 -4.42 -15.99
C HIS A 96 -14.26 -4.42 -17.41
N ASN A 97 -13.24 -5.24 -17.64
CA ASN A 97 -12.72 -5.51 -19.00
C ASN A 97 -12.16 -4.26 -19.71
N PHE A 98 -11.66 -3.29 -18.93
CA PHE A 98 -11.14 -2.03 -19.46
C PHE A 98 -10.00 -2.23 -20.46
N PHE A 99 -9.23 -3.33 -20.33
CA PHE A 99 -8.08 -3.64 -21.18
C PHE A 99 -8.27 -4.92 -22.02
N ASN A 100 -9.47 -5.46 -22.11
CA ASN A 100 -9.81 -6.69 -22.87
C ASN A 100 -8.92 -7.91 -22.54
N PHE A 101 -8.37 -8.02 -21.33
CA PHE A 101 -7.46 -9.12 -21.03
C PHE A 101 -8.15 -10.32 -20.34
N HIS A 102 -9.14 -10.10 -19.50
CA HIS A 102 -9.93 -11.15 -18.86
C HIS A 102 -11.29 -10.61 -18.41
N LYS A 103 -12.32 -11.42 -18.58
CA LYS A 103 -13.67 -11.11 -18.10
C LYS A 103 -13.91 -11.83 -16.78
N PHE A 104 -13.79 -11.12 -15.69
CA PHE A 104 -14.02 -11.66 -14.36
C PHE A 104 -15.50 -12.00 -14.13
N SER A 105 -15.76 -13.18 -13.60
CA SER A 105 -17.06 -13.54 -13.04
C SER A 105 -17.25 -12.87 -11.67
N LYS A 106 -18.49 -12.77 -11.21
CA LYS A 106 -18.80 -12.24 -9.85
C LYS A 106 -18.05 -12.98 -8.76
N ASN A 107 -17.98 -14.32 -8.85
CA ASN A 107 -17.30 -15.14 -7.86
C ASN A 107 -15.79 -14.94 -7.87
N GLU A 108 -15.17 -14.75 -9.02
CA GLU A 108 -13.74 -14.42 -9.11
C GLU A 108 -13.45 -13.09 -8.46
N ILE A 109 -14.27 -12.06 -8.73
CA ILE A 109 -14.14 -10.74 -8.12
C ILE A 109 -14.22 -10.86 -6.59
N LEU A 110 -15.28 -11.48 -6.07
CA LEU A 110 -15.46 -11.63 -4.62
C LEU A 110 -14.37 -12.48 -3.98
N THR A 111 -13.84 -13.47 -4.69
CA THR A 111 -12.70 -14.28 -4.20
C THR A 111 -11.43 -13.44 -4.09
N ILE A 112 -11.16 -12.56 -5.05
CA ILE A 112 -10.02 -11.62 -5.01
C ILE A 112 -10.17 -10.68 -3.81
N GLU A 113 -11.35 -10.09 -3.64
CA GLU A 113 -11.65 -9.21 -2.50
C GLU A 113 -11.49 -9.93 -1.16
N GLN A 114 -12.01 -11.16 -1.06
CA GLN A 114 -11.83 -11.99 0.13
C GLN A 114 -10.35 -12.21 0.47
N ASN A 115 -9.54 -12.52 -0.54
CA ASN A 115 -8.11 -12.76 -0.32
C ASN A 115 -7.38 -11.47 0.08
N CYS A 116 -7.75 -10.32 -0.50
CA CYS A 116 -7.28 -9.03 -0.04
C CYS A 116 -7.66 -8.78 1.42
N CYS A 117 -8.92 -8.98 1.78
CA CYS A 117 -9.39 -8.81 3.15
C CYS A 117 -8.63 -9.70 4.14
N LYS A 118 -8.44 -10.98 3.83
CA LYS A 118 -7.69 -11.92 4.68
C LYS A 118 -6.24 -11.48 4.90
N LEU A 119 -5.57 -11.03 3.84
CA LEU A 119 -4.22 -10.52 3.96
C LEU A 119 -4.16 -9.25 4.83
N PHE A 120 -5.03 -8.30 4.57
CA PHE A 120 -5.04 -7.01 5.26
C PHE A 120 -5.44 -7.15 6.72
N GLU A 121 -6.44 -7.98 7.00
CA GLU A 121 -6.84 -8.31 8.37
C GLU A 121 -5.68 -8.95 9.15
N LYS A 122 -4.95 -9.90 8.55
CA LYS A 122 -3.75 -10.50 9.12
C LYS A 122 -2.70 -9.43 9.44
N ILE A 123 -2.39 -8.55 8.51
CA ILE A 123 -1.41 -7.47 8.72
C ILE A 123 -1.85 -6.57 9.88
N ILE A 124 -3.11 -6.15 9.90
CA ILE A 124 -3.64 -5.26 10.93
C ILE A 124 -3.66 -5.94 12.30
N LYS A 125 -4.10 -7.19 12.40
CA LYS A 125 -4.28 -7.89 13.68
C LYS A 125 -2.97 -8.46 14.25
N GLU A 126 -2.11 -9.01 13.41
CA GLU A 126 -0.88 -9.67 13.87
C GLU A 126 0.31 -8.72 13.95
N TYR A 127 0.51 -7.88 12.94
CA TYR A 127 1.68 -7.00 12.85
C TYR A 127 1.42 -5.61 13.41
N LYS A 128 0.16 -5.18 13.49
CA LYS A 128 -0.30 -3.95 14.16
C LYS A 128 0.57 -2.73 13.81
N PRO A 129 0.62 -2.31 12.54
CA PRO A 129 1.42 -1.15 12.16
C PRO A 129 0.94 0.11 12.89
N ASP A 130 1.88 0.93 13.36
CA ASP A 130 1.58 2.21 13.98
C ASP A 130 1.37 3.31 12.92
N LEU A 131 1.99 3.12 11.75
CA LEU A 131 1.96 4.06 10.64
C LEU A 131 2.00 3.30 9.31
N VAL A 132 1.14 3.71 8.40
CA VAL A 132 1.17 3.28 6.99
C VAL A 132 1.57 4.46 6.11
N ILE A 133 2.55 4.26 5.24
CA ILE A 133 2.98 5.24 4.24
C ILE A 133 2.65 4.68 2.86
N THR A 134 1.83 5.41 2.13
CA THR A 134 1.29 4.96 0.85
C THR A 134 1.11 6.10 -0.14
N ARG A 135 0.72 5.76 -1.35
CA ARG A 135 0.26 6.69 -2.38
C ARG A 135 -1.24 6.97 -2.25
N GLU A 136 -1.70 7.92 -3.01
CA GLU A 136 -3.13 8.09 -3.26
C GLU A 136 -3.72 6.79 -3.85
N PRO A 137 -4.87 6.31 -3.36
CA PRO A 137 -5.45 5.06 -3.83
C PRO A 137 -5.97 5.19 -5.27
N GLY A 138 -5.27 4.53 -6.19
CA GLY A 138 -5.67 4.45 -7.60
C GLY A 138 -6.41 3.17 -7.96
N LEU A 139 -6.37 2.16 -7.08
CA LEU A 139 -6.97 0.84 -7.25
C LEU A 139 -7.75 0.45 -5.99
N HIS A 140 -8.77 -0.41 -6.18
CA HIS A 140 -9.70 -0.81 -5.12
C HIS A 140 -9.01 -1.43 -3.90
N HIS A 141 -8.05 -2.31 -4.09
CA HIS A 141 -7.36 -3.01 -3.00
C HIS A 141 -6.56 -2.07 -2.08
N LEU A 142 -5.92 -1.03 -2.62
CA LEU A 142 -5.27 -0.02 -1.78
C LEU A 142 -6.29 0.81 -1.01
N LYS A 143 -7.41 1.17 -1.65
CA LYS A 143 -8.50 1.88 -0.98
C LYS A 143 -9.12 1.04 0.13
N LEU A 144 -9.35 -0.25 -0.12
CA LEU A 144 -9.82 -1.21 0.87
C LEU A 144 -8.88 -1.25 2.09
N PHE A 145 -7.57 -1.38 1.85
CA PHE A 145 -6.57 -1.43 2.93
C PHE A 145 -6.56 -0.14 3.76
N ILE A 146 -6.60 1.02 3.11
CA ILE A 146 -6.65 2.33 3.80
C ILE A 146 -7.89 2.41 4.70
N GLN A 147 -9.07 2.08 4.18
CA GLN A 147 -10.31 2.11 4.96
C GLN A 147 -10.26 1.16 6.17
N MET A 148 -9.70 -0.04 5.99
CA MET A 148 -9.50 -0.99 7.08
C MET A 148 -8.55 -0.43 8.15
N CYS A 149 -7.47 0.23 7.75
CA CYS A 149 -6.52 0.88 8.67
C CYS A 149 -7.18 2.02 9.43
N GLU A 150 -7.90 2.89 8.75
CA GLU A 150 -8.61 4.05 9.34
C GLU A 150 -9.64 3.59 10.38
N LYS A 151 -10.41 2.53 10.07
CA LYS A 151 -11.38 1.96 11.03
C LYS A 151 -10.73 1.40 12.29
N LYS A 152 -9.48 0.95 12.22
CA LYS A 152 -8.69 0.49 13.37
C LYS A 152 -7.81 1.58 13.98
N ASN A 153 -8.03 2.85 13.62
CA ASN A 153 -7.27 4.01 14.09
C ASN A 153 -5.75 3.91 13.81
N ILE A 154 -5.37 3.22 12.74
CA ILE A 154 -3.99 3.19 12.26
C ILE A 154 -3.74 4.44 11.44
N GLN A 155 -2.70 5.18 11.77
CA GLN A 155 -2.35 6.39 11.03
C GLN A 155 -1.93 6.05 9.60
N VAL A 156 -2.56 6.68 8.61
CA VAL A 156 -2.20 6.55 7.20
C VAL A 156 -1.70 7.89 6.67
N ILE A 157 -0.55 7.87 6.03
CA ILE A 157 0.03 9.03 5.33
C ILE A 157 0.08 8.71 3.84
N GLN A 158 -0.60 9.50 3.05
CA GLN A 158 -0.58 9.40 1.60
C GLN A 158 0.38 10.46 1.04
N LEU A 159 1.41 10.01 0.34
CA LEU A 159 2.33 10.89 -0.37
C LEU A 159 1.81 11.08 -1.80
N LYS A 160 1.53 12.32 -2.16
CA LYS A 160 1.10 12.70 -3.50
C LYS A 160 2.14 13.61 -4.15
N ILE A 161 2.54 13.28 -5.36
CA ILE A 161 3.41 14.11 -6.18
C ILE A 161 2.52 14.82 -7.20
N PRO A 162 2.09 16.07 -6.96
CA PRO A 162 1.29 16.81 -7.91
C PRO A 162 2.15 17.29 -9.07
N ILE A 163 1.49 17.64 -10.18
CA ILE A 163 2.10 18.35 -11.29
C ILE A 163 2.74 19.63 -10.73
N GLY A 164 4.08 19.76 -10.82
CA GLY A 164 4.79 20.97 -10.36
C GLY A 164 5.83 20.72 -9.24
N LYS A 165 6.26 19.47 -9.04
CA LYS A 165 7.42 19.10 -8.19
C LYS A 165 7.29 19.34 -6.67
N LYS A 166 6.11 19.59 -6.13
CA LYS A 166 5.90 19.69 -4.67
C LYS A 166 5.31 18.39 -4.14
N LEU A 167 5.92 17.83 -3.08
CA LEU A 167 5.35 16.71 -2.36
C LEU A 167 4.19 17.20 -1.50
N LEU A 168 3.03 16.60 -1.62
CA LEU A 168 1.90 16.80 -0.72
C LEU A 168 1.76 15.59 0.18
N ILE A 169 1.45 15.84 1.44
CA ILE A 169 1.11 14.80 2.42
C ILE A 169 -0.36 14.97 2.76
N ALA A 170 -1.14 13.92 2.53
CA ALA A 170 -2.52 13.85 2.98
C ALA A 170 -2.63 12.85 4.13
N LYS A 171 -3.38 13.20 5.17
CA LYS A 171 -3.69 12.32 6.30
C LYS A 171 -5.04 11.62 6.15
N SER A 172 -5.85 12.08 5.20
CA SER A 172 -7.12 11.49 4.83
C SER A 172 -7.45 11.85 3.38
N ASP A 173 -8.47 11.24 2.80
CA ASP A 173 -8.92 11.52 1.43
C ASP A 173 -9.34 12.99 1.20
N ILE A 174 -9.54 13.77 2.26
CA ILE A 174 -10.14 15.11 2.20
C ILE A 174 -9.19 16.24 2.64
N ALA A 175 -8.16 15.93 3.45
CA ALA A 175 -7.29 16.96 4.02
C ALA A 175 -5.87 16.91 3.45
N PHE A 176 -5.53 17.91 2.66
CA PHE A 176 -4.16 18.18 2.24
C PHE A 176 -3.54 19.19 3.20
N ASP A 177 -2.67 18.73 4.10
CA ASP A 177 -1.81 19.65 4.85
C ASP A 177 -0.73 20.18 3.90
N LYS A 178 -0.76 21.49 3.65
CA LYS A 178 0.39 22.16 3.03
C LYS A 178 1.52 22.08 4.04
N ILE A 179 2.56 21.31 3.73
CA ILE A 179 3.81 21.43 4.48
C ILE A 179 4.36 22.81 4.16
N PRO A 180 4.54 23.69 5.14
CA PRO A 180 5.25 24.93 4.90
C PRO A 180 6.63 24.56 4.32
N PRO A 181 7.12 25.31 3.32
CA PRO A 181 8.45 25.07 2.80
C PRO A 181 9.44 25.16 3.98
N GLN A 182 10.00 24.03 4.38
CA GLN A 182 11.16 24.06 5.23
C GLN A 182 12.22 24.82 4.43
N ASN A 183 12.73 25.90 4.99
CA ASN A 183 13.86 26.60 4.43
C ASN A 183 14.98 25.56 4.26
N SER A 184 15.10 25.02 3.05
CA SER A 184 16.12 24.06 2.70
C SER A 184 17.44 24.82 2.65
N THR A 185 18.14 24.84 3.75
CA THR A 185 19.52 25.32 3.84
C THR A 185 20.52 24.31 3.27
N SER A 186 20.17 23.58 2.24
CA SER A 186 21.15 22.84 1.45
C SER A 186 20.66 22.71 0.00
N ASN A 187 20.99 23.72 -0.79
CA ASN A 187 21.08 23.60 -2.25
C ASN A 187 22.27 22.69 -2.63
N LYS A 188 22.29 21.44 -2.19
CA LYS A 188 23.07 20.44 -2.88
C LYS A 188 22.16 19.91 -3.98
N ASN A 189 22.40 20.36 -5.20
CA ASN A 189 21.90 19.69 -6.38
C ASN A 189 22.50 18.29 -6.37
N LEU A 190 21.73 17.31 -5.84
CA LEU A 190 22.09 15.91 -5.93
C LEU A 190 22.09 15.55 -7.43
N THR A 191 23.23 15.13 -7.94
CA THR A 191 23.37 14.63 -9.29
C THR A 191 23.10 13.12 -9.31
N PHE A 192 22.89 12.55 -10.50
CA PHE A 192 22.67 11.12 -10.65
C PHE A 192 23.83 10.27 -10.10
N ASP A 193 25.04 10.84 -10.13
CA ASP A 193 26.27 10.18 -9.65
C ASP A 193 26.33 10.06 -8.12
N ASP A 194 25.60 10.90 -7.38
CA ASP A 194 25.47 10.81 -5.92
C ASP A 194 24.66 9.57 -5.47
N PHE A 195 24.00 8.89 -6.40
CA PHE A 195 23.23 7.67 -6.14
C PHE A 195 23.94 6.37 -6.51
N GLN A 196 25.17 6.45 -7.06
CA GLN A 196 25.95 5.28 -7.49
C GLN A 196 27.03 4.85 -6.49
N GLN A 197 27.12 5.46 -5.31
CA GLN A 197 28.08 5.08 -4.26
C GLN A 197 27.46 4.18 -3.18
#